data_8138aaa45f00688d1fd442a2ae02fd58
#
_entry.id   8138aaa45f00688d1fd442a2ae02fd58
#
_cell.length_a   1.000
_cell.length_b   1.000
_cell.length_c   1.000
_cell.angle_alpha   90.00
_cell.angle_beta   90.00
_cell.angle_gamma   90.00
#
_symmetry.space_group_name_H-M   'P 1'
#
loop_
_entity.id
_entity.type
_entity.pdbx_description
1 polymer ?
#
loop_
_entity_poly.entity_id
_entity_poly.type
_entity_poly.pdbx_seq_one_letter_code
_entity_poly.pdbx_strand_id
1 'polypeptide(L)'
;VSCIEMSFLLQMVDLERRNMVFSNLTKSTGVTEGKFALLMVLHDAGMPLPVGELAARLRVSTPTASTMLQRMLVSPEKLIVKTPSATDARSTLIALTDAGQKYLTDLLPGHFQRVEAFASVLSPEERLELIGLLRKLLVRR
;
A
#
# COMPACT_ATOMS: atom_id res chain seq x y z
N VAL A 1 9.69 -30.13 -0.89
CA VAL A 1 8.23 -30.22 -0.81
C VAL A 1 7.69 -29.11 0.08
N SER A 2 8.25 -28.91 1.27
CA SER A 2 7.80 -27.86 2.18
C SER A 2 7.94 -26.45 1.59
N CYS A 3 8.94 -26.22 0.76
CA CYS A 3 9.11 -24.91 0.09
C CYS A 3 7.98 -24.62 -0.89
N ILE A 4 7.57 -25.64 -1.63
CA ILE A 4 6.46 -25.51 -2.58
C ILE A 4 5.14 -25.27 -1.83
N GLU A 5 4.90 -26.04 -0.79
CA GLU A 5 3.71 -25.88 0.05
C GLU A 5 3.66 -24.49 0.68
N MET A 6 4.77 -24.01 1.22
CA MET A 6 4.89 -22.67 1.78
C MET A 6 4.54 -21.61 0.73
N SER A 7 5.07 -21.73 -0.48
CA SER A 7 4.80 -20.79 -1.57
C SER A 7 3.31 -20.77 -1.93
N PHE A 8 2.69 -21.93 -2.02
CA PHE A 8 1.26 -22.06 -2.28
C PHE A 8 0.41 -21.41 -1.17
N LEU A 9 0.76 -21.68 0.08
CA LEU A 9 0.02 -21.14 1.22
C LEU A 9 0.15 -19.62 1.29
N LEU A 10 1.32 -19.07 0.98
CA LEU A 10 1.48 -17.62 0.90
C LEU A 10 0.56 -17.00 -0.15
N GLN A 11 0.44 -17.64 -1.31
CA GLN A 11 -0.45 -17.17 -2.37
C GLN A 11 -1.92 -17.24 -1.93
N MET A 12 -2.33 -18.35 -1.32
CA MET A 12 -3.70 -18.53 -0.82
C MET A 12 -4.04 -17.55 0.28
N VAL A 13 -3.12 -17.33 1.21
CA VAL A 13 -3.28 -16.37 2.31
C VAL A 13 -3.40 -14.95 1.75
N ASP A 14 -2.59 -14.60 0.77
CA ASP A 14 -2.66 -13.28 0.14
C ASP A 14 -4.02 -13.06 -0.55
N LEU A 15 -4.53 -14.09 -1.24
CA LEU A 15 -5.85 -14.01 -1.85
C LEU A 15 -6.95 -13.81 -0.80
N GLU A 16 -6.90 -14.55 0.29
CA GLU A 16 -7.87 -14.43 1.39
C GLU A 16 -7.79 -13.04 2.03
N ARG A 17 -6.58 -12.54 2.23
CA ARG A 17 -6.34 -11.18 2.75
C ARG A 17 -7.00 -10.14 1.86
N ARG A 18 -6.80 -10.23 0.55
CA ARG A 18 -7.40 -9.27 -0.40
C ARG A 18 -8.92 -9.32 -0.34
N ASN A 19 -9.48 -10.52 -0.28
CA ASN A 19 -10.94 -10.70 -0.22
C ASN A 19 -11.52 -10.10 1.06
N MET A 20 -10.91 -10.37 2.21
CA MET A 20 -11.42 -9.89 3.49
C MET A 20 -11.19 -8.41 3.71
N VAL A 21 -10.02 -7.90 3.28
CA VAL A 21 -9.60 -6.53 3.62
C VAL A 21 -10.05 -5.52 2.57
N PHE A 22 -10.02 -5.85 1.28
CA PHE A 22 -10.24 -4.88 0.21
C PHE A 22 -11.50 -5.07 -0.61
N SER A 23 -12.07 -6.27 -0.70
CA SER A 23 -13.20 -6.53 -1.59
C SER A 23 -14.39 -5.61 -1.31
N ASN A 24 -14.84 -5.54 -0.05
CA ASN A 24 -15.96 -4.69 0.33
C ASN A 24 -15.61 -3.20 0.26
N LEU A 25 -14.37 -2.86 0.58
CA LEU A 25 -13.89 -1.48 0.50
C LEU A 25 -13.95 -0.98 -0.95
N THR A 26 -13.47 -1.78 -1.89
CA THR A 26 -13.50 -1.43 -3.31
C THR A 26 -14.93 -1.24 -3.81
N LYS A 27 -15.85 -2.12 -3.42
CA LYS A 27 -17.26 -2.04 -3.83
C LYS A 27 -17.96 -0.80 -3.28
N SER A 28 -17.68 -0.42 -2.03
CA SER A 28 -18.39 0.68 -1.37
C SER A 28 -17.78 2.05 -1.64
N THR A 29 -16.46 2.13 -1.85
CA THR A 29 -15.74 3.40 -1.96
C THR A 29 -14.98 3.57 -3.28
N GLY A 30 -14.85 2.51 -4.08
CA GLY A 30 -14.04 2.52 -5.30
C GLY A 30 -12.54 2.49 -5.03
N VAL A 31 -12.12 2.32 -3.79
CA VAL A 31 -10.69 2.26 -3.43
C VAL A 31 -10.13 0.89 -3.76
N THR A 32 -9.12 0.84 -4.62
CA THR A 32 -8.37 -0.37 -4.91
C THR A 32 -7.22 -0.53 -3.91
N GLU A 33 -6.71 -1.76 -3.80
CA GLU A 33 -5.52 -2.02 -2.99
C GLU A 33 -4.34 -1.16 -3.39
N GLY A 34 -4.10 -1.01 -4.71
CA GLY A 34 -3.00 -0.20 -5.21
C GLY A 34 -3.12 1.27 -4.83
N LYS A 35 -4.31 1.83 -4.98
CA LYS A 35 -4.58 3.23 -4.60
C LYS A 35 -4.36 3.43 -3.10
N PHE A 36 -4.88 2.52 -2.28
CA PHE A 36 -4.71 2.57 -0.83
C PHE A 36 -3.23 2.48 -0.44
N ALA A 37 -2.49 1.52 -1.03
CA ALA A 37 -1.06 1.34 -0.75
C ALA A 37 -0.26 2.60 -1.10
N LEU A 38 -0.55 3.23 -2.22
CA LEU A 38 0.13 4.45 -2.64
C LEU A 38 -0.10 5.58 -1.64
N LEU A 39 -1.34 5.77 -1.21
CA LEU A 39 -1.68 6.78 -0.21
C LEU A 39 -0.99 6.50 1.14
N MET A 40 -0.96 5.24 1.55
CA MET A 40 -0.29 4.85 2.80
C MET A 40 1.22 5.08 2.76
N VAL A 41 1.86 4.76 1.64
CA VAL A 41 3.30 5.00 1.49
C VAL A 41 3.62 6.49 1.64
N LEU A 42 2.83 7.35 0.99
CA LEU A 42 3.03 8.80 1.10
C LEU A 42 2.76 9.30 2.53
N HIS A 43 1.73 8.77 3.17
CA HIS A 43 1.41 9.13 4.55
C HIS A 43 2.54 8.72 5.51
N ASP A 44 3.02 7.48 5.40
CA ASP A 44 4.06 6.96 6.28
C ASP A 44 5.40 7.67 6.08
N ALA A 45 5.69 8.08 4.84
CA ALA A 45 6.91 8.84 4.55
C ALA A 45 6.91 10.21 5.22
N GLY A 46 5.74 10.82 5.39
CA GLY A 46 5.60 12.15 5.99
C GLY A 46 6.23 13.26 5.18
N MET A 47 6.57 13.00 3.91
CA MET A 47 7.24 13.94 3.03
C MET A 47 6.95 13.57 1.57
N PRO A 48 7.06 14.52 0.63
CA PRO A 48 6.96 14.21 -0.79
C PRO A 48 8.05 13.22 -1.23
N LEU A 49 7.70 12.33 -2.16
CA LEU A 49 8.62 11.30 -2.66
C LEU A 49 8.76 11.39 -4.19
N PRO A 50 9.98 11.16 -4.72
CA PRO A 50 10.15 10.96 -6.16
C PRO A 50 9.49 9.66 -6.60
N VAL A 51 9.11 9.59 -7.88
CA VAL A 51 8.41 8.42 -8.44
C VAL A 51 9.21 7.13 -8.25
N GLY A 52 10.54 7.18 -8.45
CA GLY A 52 11.39 6.01 -8.27
C GLY A 52 11.38 5.46 -6.85
N GLU A 53 11.43 6.34 -5.85
CA GLU A 53 11.34 5.96 -4.44
C GLU A 53 9.97 5.38 -4.10
N LEU A 54 8.92 6.00 -4.63
CA LEU A 54 7.56 5.53 -4.44
C LEU A 54 7.38 4.13 -5.02
N ALA A 55 7.88 3.91 -6.24
CA ALA A 55 7.85 2.59 -6.88
C ALA A 55 8.58 1.53 -6.06
N ALA A 56 9.78 1.89 -5.54
CA ALA A 56 10.57 0.97 -4.72
C ALA A 56 9.83 0.56 -3.45
N ARG A 57 9.19 1.51 -2.77
CA ARG A 57 8.43 1.24 -1.55
C ARG A 57 7.17 0.41 -1.82
N LEU A 58 6.54 0.62 -2.98
CA LEU A 58 5.38 -0.16 -3.41
C LEU A 58 5.77 -1.53 -3.98
N ARG A 59 7.05 -1.75 -4.21
CA ARG A 59 7.59 -2.97 -4.84
C ARG A 59 6.99 -3.23 -6.22
N VAL A 60 6.86 -2.16 -7.00
CA VAL A 60 6.43 -2.22 -8.40
C VAL A 60 7.49 -1.55 -9.28
N SER A 61 7.40 -1.77 -10.58
CA SER A 61 8.28 -1.07 -11.53
C SER A 61 7.94 0.41 -11.58
N THR A 62 8.91 1.23 -11.97
CA THR A 62 8.68 2.67 -12.15
C THR A 62 7.57 2.95 -13.19
N PRO A 63 7.51 2.27 -14.34
CA PRO A 63 6.38 2.45 -15.27
C PRO A 63 5.02 2.12 -14.66
N THR A 64 4.93 1.06 -13.83
CA THR A 64 3.69 0.71 -13.14
C THR A 64 3.29 1.83 -12.16
N ALA A 65 4.23 2.31 -11.37
CA ALA A 65 3.98 3.42 -10.44
C ALA A 65 3.52 4.68 -11.20
N SER A 66 4.18 4.99 -12.33
CA SER A 66 3.79 6.14 -13.15
C SER A 66 2.37 6.03 -13.68
N THR A 67 1.94 4.84 -14.10
CA THR A 67 0.57 4.60 -14.55
C THR A 67 -0.43 4.82 -13.41
N MET A 68 -0.14 4.31 -12.23
CA MET A 68 -0.98 4.52 -11.04
C MET A 68 -1.11 6.00 -10.71
N LEU A 69 0.01 6.73 -10.74
CA LEU A 69 0.05 8.15 -10.45
C LEU A 69 -0.77 8.96 -11.46
N GLN A 70 -0.66 8.65 -12.74
CA GLN A 70 -1.42 9.36 -13.78
C GLN A 70 -2.92 9.25 -13.55
N ARG A 71 -3.40 8.07 -13.19
CA ARG A 71 -4.82 7.87 -12.88
C ARG A 71 -5.27 8.71 -11.69
N MET A 72 -4.44 8.78 -10.66
CA MET A 72 -4.78 9.55 -9.46
C MET A 72 -4.67 11.04 -9.66
N LEU A 73 -3.71 11.49 -10.49
CA LEU A 73 -3.53 12.91 -10.78
C LEU A 73 -4.69 13.50 -11.59
N VAL A 74 -5.28 12.71 -12.50
CA VAL A 74 -6.42 13.16 -13.30
C VAL A 74 -7.76 12.96 -12.58
N SER A 75 -7.78 12.28 -11.45
CA SER A 75 -8.99 12.07 -10.67
C SER A 75 -9.51 13.39 -10.11
N PRO A 76 -10.84 13.63 -10.12
CA PRO A 76 -11.40 14.87 -9.56
C PRO A 76 -11.20 14.98 -8.05
N GLU A 77 -10.90 13.90 -7.36
CA GLU A 77 -10.70 13.90 -5.90
C GLU A 77 -9.46 14.67 -5.45
N LYS A 78 -8.46 14.78 -6.33
CA LYS A 78 -7.22 15.53 -6.05
C LYS A 78 -6.53 15.07 -4.75
N LEU A 79 -6.33 13.76 -4.62
CA LEU A 79 -5.75 13.18 -3.41
C LEU A 79 -4.23 13.34 -3.35
N ILE A 80 -3.59 13.47 -4.50
CA ILE A 80 -2.15 13.67 -4.62
C ILE A 80 -1.85 14.86 -5.51
N VAL A 81 -0.64 15.39 -5.35
CA VAL A 81 -0.17 16.53 -6.16
C VAL A 81 1.27 16.27 -6.57
N LYS A 82 1.61 16.79 -7.74
CA LYS A 82 2.94 16.71 -8.30
C LYS A 82 3.62 18.06 -8.11
N THR A 83 4.80 18.05 -7.48
CA THR A 83 5.56 19.28 -7.24
C THR A 83 6.98 19.11 -7.76
N PRO A 84 7.63 20.19 -8.21
CA PRO A 84 9.04 20.11 -8.58
C PRO A 84 9.89 19.93 -7.33
N SER A 85 11.04 19.24 -7.50
CA SER A 85 12.02 19.10 -6.42
C SER A 85 12.69 20.46 -6.16
N ALA A 86 12.89 20.78 -4.88
CA ALA A 86 13.60 22.00 -4.49
C ALA A 86 15.09 21.96 -4.85
N THR A 87 15.66 20.75 -4.95
CA THR A 87 17.11 20.55 -5.18
C THR A 87 17.44 20.18 -6.62
N ASP A 88 16.45 19.67 -7.37
CA ASP A 88 16.64 19.27 -8.77
C ASP A 88 15.38 19.61 -9.56
N ALA A 89 15.46 20.63 -10.41
CA ALA A 89 14.34 21.09 -11.22
C ALA A 89 13.84 20.06 -12.23
N ARG A 90 14.64 19.00 -12.51
CA ARG A 90 14.24 17.93 -13.44
C ARG A 90 13.42 16.85 -12.75
N SER A 91 13.54 16.75 -11.43
CA SER A 91 12.82 15.76 -10.64
C SER A 91 11.48 16.32 -10.19
N THR A 92 10.49 15.45 -10.17
CA THR A 92 9.19 15.78 -9.61
C THR A 92 8.94 14.92 -8.37
N LEU A 93 8.27 15.52 -7.41
CA LEU A 93 7.91 14.87 -6.16
C LEU A 93 6.40 14.69 -6.10
N ILE A 94 5.97 13.61 -5.49
CA ILE A 94 4.58 13.30 -5.29
C ILE A 94 4.27 13.48 -3.80
N ALA A 95 3.19 14.18 -3.50
CA ALA A 95 2.76 14.43 -2.13
C ALA A 95 1.26 14.21 -1.98
N LEU A 96 0.85 13.89 -0.75
CA LEU A 96 -0.57 13.92 -0.38
C LEU A 96 -1.04 15.37 -0.33
N THR A 97 -2.25 15.60 -0.81
CA THR A 97 -2.96 16.85 -0.54
C THR A 97 -3.66 16.75 0.81
N ASP A 98 -4.20 17.87 1.30
CA ASP A 98 -5.04 17.84 2.49
C ASP A 98 -6.26 16.93 2.28
N ALA A 99 -6.83 16.96 1.07
CA ALA A 99 -7.91 16.04 0.71
C ALA A 99 -7.47 14.58 0.76
N GLY A 100 -6.26 14.28 0.30
CA GLY A 100 -5.70 12.92 0.36
C GLY A 100 -5.50 12.45 1.78
N GLN A 101 -4.98 13.31 2.64
CA GLN A 101 -4.78 13.01 4.06
C GLN A 101 -6.11 12.72 4.75
N LYS A 102 -7.12 13.55 4.50
CA LYS A 102 -8.46 13.36 5.07
C LYS A 102 -9.10 12.06 4.57
N TYR A 103 -9.01 11.81 3.27
CA TYR A 103 -9.54 10.61 2.65
C TYR A 103 -8.96 9.36 3.31
N LEU A 104 -7.65 9.32 3.47
CA LEU A 104 -6.96 8.20 4.10
C LEU A 104 -7.36 8.06 5.57
N THR A 105 -7.39 9.16 6.32
CA THR A 105 -7.77 9.17 7.73
C THR A 105 -9.18 8.61 7.92
N ASP A 106 -10.11 8.95 7.03
CA ASP A 106 -11.48 8.47 7.10
C ASP A 106 -11.59 6.96 6.81
N LEU A 107 -10.65 6.41 6.01
CA LEU A 107 -10.65 4.98 5.67
C LEU A 107 -9.99 4.10 6.74
N LEU A 108 -9.06 4.64 7.51
CA LEU A 108 -8.21 3.83 8.40
C LEU A 108 -8.97 3.05 9.47
N PRO A 109 -9.98 3.59 10.16
CA PRO A 109 -10.67 2.82 11.20
C PRO A 109 -11.30 1.52 10.67
N GLY A 110 -12.00 1.60 9.54
CA GLY A 110 -12.58 0.42 8.91
C GLY A 110 -11.53 -0.55 8.38
N HIS A 111 -10.43 -0.02 7.86
CA HIS A 111 -9.31 -0.85 7.40
C HIS A 111 -8.69 -1.63 8.57
N PHE A 112 -8.45 -0.98 9.70
CA PHE A 112 -7.92 -1.63 10.89
C PHE A 112 -8.84 -2.77 11.35
N GLN A 113 -10.15 -2.54 11.36
CA GLN A 113 -11.11 -3.57 11.74
C GLN A 113 -11.06 -4.79 10.81
N ARG A 114 -10.94 -4.58 9.51
CA ARG A 114 -10.88 -5.67 8.53
C ARG A 114 -9.58 -6.45 8.64
N VAL A 115 -8.46 -5.76 8.83
CA VAL A 115 -7.15 -6.40 9.02
C VAL A 115 -7.16 -7.20 10.32
N GLU A 116 -7.69 -6.63 11.39
CA GLU A 116 -7.80 -7.32 12.67
C GLU A 116 -8.65 -8.58 12.55
N ALA A 117 -9.78 -8.50 11.86
CA ALA A 117 -10.64 -9.66 11.63
C ALA A 117 -9.89 -10.76 10.86
N PHE A 118 -9.11 -10.40 9.86
CA PHE A 118 -8.28 -11.35 9.12
C PHE A 118 -7.22 -11.99 10.00
N ALA A 119 -6.54 -11.21 10.84
CA ALA A 119 -5.40 -11.66 11.63
C ALA A 119 -5.79 -12.33 12.96
N SER A 120 -7.04 -12.19 13.41
CA SER A 120 -7.47 -12.58 14.76
C SER A 120 -7.47 -14.08 15.03
N VAL A 121 -7.37 -14.91 13.99
CA VAL A 121 -7.24 -16.36 14.16
C VAL A 121 -5.87 -16.74 14.75
N LEU A 122 -4.90 -15.83 14.70
CA LEU A 122 -3.59 -16.01 15.29
C LEU A 122 -3.51 -15.28 16.62
N SER A 123 -2.83 -15.87 17.59
CA SER A 123 -2.55 -15.17 18.85
C SER A 123 -1.58 -14.01 18.61
N PRO A 124 -1.48 -13.04 19.54
CA PRO A 124 -0.47 -11.98 19.42
C PRO A 124 0.95 -12.51 19.24
N GLU A 125 1.30 -13.57 19.94
CA GLU A 125 2.63 -14.21 19.84
C GLU A 125 2.85 -14.81 18.45
N GLU A 126 1.84 -15.51 17.94
CA GLU A 126 1.89 -16.09 16.60
C GLU A 126 2.01 -15.03 15.52
N ARG A 127 1.30 -13.91 15.68
CA ARG A 127 1.42 -12.78 14.74
C ARG A 127 2.83 -12.21 14.71
N LEU A 128 3.45 -12.03 15.87
CA LEU A 128 4.82 -11.52 15.94
C LEU A 128 5.82 -12.50 15.31
N GLU A 129 5.63 -13.79 15.54
CA GLU A 129 6.44 -14.84 14.94
C GLU A 129 6.33 -14.81 13.41
N LEU A 130 5.10 -14.74 12.89
CA LEU A 130 4.86 -14.67 11.45
C LEU A 130 5.46 -13.41 10.84
N ILE A 131 5.32 -12.26 11.49
CA ILE A 131 5.92 -11.01 11.03
C ILE A 131 7.43 -11.18 10.87
N GLY A 132 8.09 -11.78 11.86
CA GLY A 132 9.53 -12.02 11.81
C GLY A 132 9.93 -12.90 10.63
N LEU A 133 9.17 -13.97 10.40
CA LEU A 133 9.42 -14.89 9.29
C LEU A 133 9.18 -14.23 7.93
N LEU A 134 8.12 -13.46 7.80
CA LEU A 134 7.83 -12.73 6.56
C LEU A 134 8.92 -11.70 6.25
N ARG A 135 9.37 -10.95 7.25
CA ARG A 135 10.48 -10.00 7.09
C ARG A 135 11.74 -10.70 6.59
N LYS A 136 12.02 -11.88 7.13
CA LYS A 136 13.16 -12.68 6.73
C LYS A 136 13.08 -13.08 5.25
N LEU A 137 11.89 -13.41 4.76
CA LEU A 137 11.68 -13.71 3.34
C LEU A 137 11.89 -12.49 2.45
N LEU A 138 11.59 -11.29 2.95
CA LEU A 138 11.74 -10.05 2.18
C LEU A 138 13.18 -9.53 2.14
N VAL A 139 14.01 -9.89 3.09
CA VAL A 139 15.42 -9.48 3.14
C VAL A 139 16.22 -10.39 2.22
N ARG A 140 16.29 -10.03 0.95
CA ARG A 140 17.03 -10.78 -0.05
C ARG A 140 18.25 -10.00 -0.50
N ARG A 141 19.23 -10.76 -0.93
CA ARG A 141 20.51 -10.23 -1.42
C ARG A 141 20.63 -10.36 -2.91
#